data_678ca55973a2d931b50c380a63f5b829
#
_entry.id   678ca55973a2d931b50c380a63f5b829
#
_cell.length_a   1.000
_cell.length_b   1.000
_cell.length_c   1.000
_cell.angle_alpha   90.00
_cell.angle_beta   90.00
_cell.angle_gamma   90.00
#
_symmetry.space_group_name_H-M   'P 1'
#
loop_
_entity.id
_entity.type
_entity.pdbx_description
1 polymer ?
#
loop_
_entity_poly.entity_id
_entity_poly.type
_entity_poly.pdbx_seq_one_letter_code
_entity_poly.pdbx_strand_id
1 'polypeptide(L)'
;MQNNKFDLRAPYKPTGDQPDAIAKLTAGVEAGIAEQTLLGVTGSGKTFTMANIIANVNRPTLVLAHNKTLAAQLCSEFREFFPNNAVEYFVSYYDYYQPEAYIPGKDMYIEKDAMINDEIDKLRHSATSALFERRDVIIVASVSCIYSLGDPSEYQELQIVLRRGMAMEREELLRRLVLIAYERNDVGFVRSKFRVRGDTVEIFPASESEKAVRVEFFGDEIDRVSEINVLTGELIRELDVTVIFPATHYAVTDDKREEA
;
A
#
# COMPACT_ATOMS: atom_id res chain seq x y z
N MET A 1 16.81 6.22 10.59
CA MET A 1 15.67 5.54 11.22
C MET A 1 14.43 6.38 10.92
N GLN A 2 13.46 5.82 10.21
CA GLN A 2 12.19 6.50 9.98
C GLN A 2 11.50 6.73 11.34
N ASN A 3 10.92 7.92 11.51
CA ASN A 3 10.19 8.26 12.73
C ASN A 3 8.87 7.45 12.73
N ASN A 4 8.82 6.35 13.47
CA ASN A 4 7.66 5.47 13.57
C ASN A 4 6.56 6.01 14.51
N LYS A 5 6.45 7.34 14.65
CA LYS A 5 5.43 7.99 15.47
C LYS A 5 4.51 8.84 14.61
N PHE A 6 3.25 8.84 14.99
CA PHE A 6 2.27 9.74 14.38
C PHE A 6 2.57 11.20 14.75
N ASP A 7 2.65 12.06 13.73
CA ASP A 7 2.86 13.51 13.84
C ASP A 7 1.57 14.23 13.46
N LEU A 8 0.67 14.39 14.46
CA LEU A 8 -0.61 15.07 14.28
C LEU A 8 -0.40 16.57 14.07
N ARG A 9 -0.85 17.08 12.96
CA ARG A 9 -0.84 18.51 12.62
C ARG A 9 -2.25 19.01 12.35
N ALA A 10 -2.70 19.96 13.15
CA ALA A 10 -3.97 20.62 12.96
C ALA A 10 -3.86 22.11 13.30
N PRO A 11 -4.57 23.00 12.58
CA PRO A 11 -4.57 24.44 12.85
C PRO A 11 -5.39 24.82 14.11
N TYR A 12 -6.05 23.86 14.73
CA TYR A 12 -6.91 24.03 15.88
C TYR A 12 -6.62 22.97 16.96
N LYS A 13 -7.11 23.23 18.17
CA LYS A 13 -6.99 22.31 19.31
C LYS A 13 -8.35 21.69 19.64
N PRO A 14 -8.39 20.54 20.33
CA PRO A 14 -9.64 19.95 20.80
C PRO A 14 -10.41 20.92 21.72
N THR A 15 -11.72 21.04 21.51
CA THR A 15 -12.62 21.95 22.24
C THR A 15 -13.89 21.24 22.67
N GLY A 16 -14.65 21.87 23.58
CA GLY A 16 -15.89 21.30 24.11
C GLY A 16 -15.66 19.96 24.82
N ASP A 17 -16.41 18.94 24.43
CA ASP A 17 -16.32 17.59 25.01
C ASP A 17 -15.20 16.74 24.38
N GLN A 18 -14.53 17.23 23.34
CA GLN A 18 -13.48 16.47 22.64
C GLN A 18 -12.30 16.08 23.56
N PRO A 19 -11.74 16.97 24.41
CA PRO A 19 -10.63 16.60 25.29
C PRO A 19 -10.97 15.44 26.23
N ASP A 20 -12.17 15.43 26.81
CA ASP A 20 -12.63 14.36 27.69
C ASP A 20 -12.84 13.05 26.92
N ALA A 21 -13.46 13.11 25.74
CA ALA A 21 -13.64 11.95 24.87
C ALA A 21 -12.29 11.35 24.42
N ILE A 22 -11.32 12.19 24.03
CA ILE A 22 -9.97 11.75 23.66
C ILE A 22 -9.31 11.05 24.84
N ALA A 23 -9.32 11.64 26.03
CA ALA A 23 -8.70 11.05 27.21
C ALA A 23 -9.30 9.69 27.57
N LYS A 24 -10.64 9.60 27.62
CA LYS A 24 -11.35 8.36 27.95
C LYS A 24 -11.12 7.25 26.94
N LEU A 25 -11.23 7.55 25.65
CA LEU A 25 -11.06 6.55 24.58
C LEU A 25 -9.60 6.09 24.48
N THR A 26 -8.62 7.00 24.64
CA THR A 26 -7.20 6.64 24.68
C THR A 26 -6.93 5.71 25.87
N ALA A 27 -7.36 6.07 27.08
CA ALA A 27 -7.19 5.24 28.26
C ALA A 27 -7.86 3.86 28.12
N GLY A 28 -9.03 3.82 27.47
CA GLY A 28 -9.73 2.56 27.19
C GLY A 28 -8.93 1.65 26.26
N VAL A 29 -8.32 2.17 25.20
CA VAL A 29 -7.45 1.39 24.31
C VAL A 29 -6.20 0.89 25.05
N GLU A 30 -5.58 1.74 25.88
CA GLU A 30 -4.41 1.37 26.68
C GLU A 30 -4.73 0.29 27.71
N ALA A 31 -5.93 0.32 28.29
CA ALA A 31 -6.44 -0.68 29.21
C ALA A 31 -6.89 -1.98 28.53
N GLY A 32 -6.84 -2.05 27.19
CA GLY A 32 -7.24 -3.24 26.42
C GLY A 32 -8.75 -3.43 26.30
N ILE A 33 -9.55 -2.36 26.48
CA ILE A 33 -11.01 -2.42 26.26
C ILE A 33 -11.23 -2.70 24.76
N ALA A 34 -11.89 -3.82 24.47
CA ALA A 34 -12.06 -4.31 23.11
C ALA A 34 -13.00 -3.43 22.27
N GLU A 35 -14.04 -2.88 22.89
CA GLU A 35 -15.08 -2.12 22.20
C GLU A 35 -15.37 -0.80 22.91
N GLN A 36 -15.37 0.29 22.15
CA GLN A 36 -15.70 1.62 22.63
C GLN A 36 -16.53 2.35 21.57
N THR A 37 -17.44 3.22 21.99
CA THR A 37 -18.28 3.99 21.08
C THR A 37 -18.10 5.49 21.30
N LEU A 38 -17.77 6.21 20.21
CA LEU A 38 -17.79 7.67 20.16
C LEU A 38 -19.11 8.15 19.57
N LEU A 39 -19.97 8.72 20.40
CA LEU A 39 -21.25 9.30 19.98
C LEU A 39 -21.10 10.81 19.76
N GLY A 40 -21.54 11.30 18.61
CA GLY A 40 -21.53 12.73 18.30
C GLY A 40 -22.33 13.05 17.05
N VAL A 41 -22.92 14.24 17.00
CA VAL A 41 -23.66 14.73 15.82
C VAL A 41 -22.73 14.96 14.62
N THR A 42 -23.29 15.10 13.44
CA THR A 42 -22.53 15.50 12.25
C THR A 42 -21.88 16.87 12.48
N GLY A 43 -20.62 17.00 12.09
CA GLY A 43 -19.86 18.25 12.30
C GLY A 43 -19.27 18.44 13.70
N SER A 44 -19.44 17.50 14.64
CA SER A 44 -18.83 17.58 15.99
C SER A 44 -17.32 17.32 16.04
N GLY A 45 -16.67 17.12 14.89
CA GLY A 45 -15.24 16.86 14.82
C GLY A 45 -14.82 15.44 15.24
N LYS A 46 -15.67 14.43 14.99
CA LYS A 46 -15.34 13.02 15.31
C LYS A 46 -14.04 12.54 14.66
N THR A 47 -13.80 12.89 13.39
CA THR A 47 -12.56 12.52 12.69
C THR A 47 -11.33 13.12 13.38
N PHE A 48 -11.41 14.38 13.80
CA PHE A 48 -10.34 15.03 14.56
C PHE A 48 -10.13 14.41 15.95
N THR A 49 -11.21 14.05 16.64
CA THR A 49 -11.16 13.29 17.89
C THR A 49 -10.43 11.95 17.68
N MET A 50 -10.79 11.20 16.64
CA MET A 50 -10.11 9.94 16.27
C MET A 50 -8.64 10.16 15.93
N ALA A 51 -8.30 11.22 15.19
CA ALA A 51 -6.90 11.54 14.87
C ALA A 51 -6.06 11.77 16.14
N ASN A 52 -6.60 12.47 17.14
CA ASN A 52 -5.94 12.65 18.44
C ASN A 52 -5.73 11.32 19.18
N ILE A 53 -6.72 10.42 19.17
CA ILE A 53 -6.62 9.09 19.78
C ILE A 53 -5.53 8.28 19.08
N ILE A 54 -5.51 8.25 17.74
CA ILE A 54 -4.49 7.56 16.95
C ILE A 54 -3.09 8.06 17.30
N ALA A 55 -2.91 9.38 17.37
CA ALA A 55 -1.62 9.98 17.71
C ALA A 55 -1.17 9.61 19.15
N ASN A 56 -2.09 9.60 20.11
CA ASN A 56 -1.80 9.25 21.50
C ASN A 56 -1.45 7.78 21.68
N VAL A 57 -2.23 6.87 21.05
CA VAL A 57 -2.05 5.42 21.13
C VAL A 57 -0.83 4.96 20.34
N ASN A 58 -0.51 5.65 19.24
CA ASN A 58 0.65 5.39 18.39
C ASN A 58 0.75 3.94 17.88
N ARG A 59 -0.36 3.38 17.38
CA ARG A 59 -0.44 2.02 16.80
C ARG A 59 -0.95 2.08 15.36
N PRO A 60 -0.53 1.15 14.48
CA PRO A 60 -1.15 0.98 13.17
C PRO A 60 -2.67 0.89 13.30
N THR A 61 -3.38 1.62 12.46
CA THR A 61 -4.84 1.80 12.60
C THR A 61 -5.54 1.46 11.30
N LEU A 62 -6.62 0.67 11.40
CA LEU A 62 -7.54 0.40 10.30
C LEU A 62 -8.85 1.17 10.52
N VAL A 63 -9.22 1.99 9.55
CA VAL A 63 -10.48 2.73 9.50
C VAL A 63 -11.39 2.12 8.44
N LEU A 64 -12.49 1.51 8.87
CA LEU A 64 -13.47 0.89 7.97
C LEU A 64 -14.64 1.84 7.70
N ALA A 65 -14.86 2.15 6.43
CA ALA A 65 -16.00 2.91 5.96
C ALA A 65 -16.98 2.00 5.19
N HIS A 66 -18.27 2.30 5.24
CA HIS A 66 -19.29 1.48 4.59
C HIS A 66 -19.30 1.61 3.06
N ASN A 67 -18.69 2.64 2.49
CA ASN A 67 -18.55 2.80 1.03
C ASN A 67 -17.25 3.53 0.64
N LYS A 68 -16.93 3.51 -0.67
CA LYS A 68 -15.73 4.12 -1.23
C LYS A 68 -15.69 5.65 -1.05
N THR A 69 -16.83 6.33 -1.18
CA THR A 69 -16.91 7.79 -1.08
C THR A 69 -16.56 8.28 0.31
N LEU A 70 -17.13 7.64 1.35
CA LEU A 70 -16.78 7.97 2.74
C LEU A 70 -15.32 7.60 3.04
N ALA A 71 -14.84 6.45 2.54
CA ALA A 71 -13.45 6.07 2.69
C ALA A 71 -12.51 7.13 2.08
N ALA A 72 -12.82 7.64 0.89
CA ALA A 72 -12.03 8.69 0.23
C ALA A 72 -12.01 9.99 1.04
N GLN A 73 -13.18 10.42 1.54
CA GLN A 73 -13.29 11.60 2.40
C GLN A 73 -12.45 11.45 3.66
N LEU A 74 -12.60 10.34 4.40
CA LEU A 74 -11.84 10.09 5.62
C LEU A 74 -10.33 10.01 5.34
N CYS A 75 -9.93 9.38 4.24
CA CYS A 75 -8.53 9.32 3.83
C CYS A 75 -7.95 10.72 3.59
N SER A 76 -8.69 11.60 2.92
CA SER A 76 -8.29 13.00 2.72
C SER A 76 -8.14 13.74 4.05
N GLU A 77 -9.14 13.64 4.94
CA GLU A 77 -9.10 14.27 6.27
C GLU A 77 -7.89 13.76 7.10
N PHE A 78 -7.63 12.45 7.13
CA PHE A 78 -6.47 11.91 7.84
C PHE A 78 -5.13 12.32 7.22
N ARG A 79 -5.02 12.45 5.88
CA ARG A 79 -3.82 12.97 5.22
C ARG A 79 -3.52 14.42 5.61
N GLU A 80 -4.54 15.24 5.80
CA GLU A 80 -4.38 16.61 6.29
C GLU A 80 -3.87 16.61 7.73
N PHE A 81 -4.37 15.72 8.58
CA PHE A 81 -3.93 15.59 9.98
C PHE A 81 -2.56 14.95 10.14
N PHE A 82 -2.16 14.07 9.23
CA PHE A 82 -0.92 13.29 9.30
C PHE A 82 -0.10 13.39 8.01
N PRO A 83 0.36 14.60 7.64
CA PRO A 83 1.04 14.84 6.35
C PRO A 83 2.39 14.12 6.22
N ASN A 84 2.99 13.67 7.33
CA ASN A 84 4.29 12.99 7.34
C ASN A 84 4.18 11.48 7.61
N ASN A 85 2.97 10.97 7.82
CA ASN A 85 2.72 9.56 8.12
C ASN A 85 2.08 8.84 6.92
N ALA A 86 2.08 7.53 6.94
CA ALA A 86 1.45 6.75 5.89
C ALA A 86 -0.07 6.71 6.10
N VAL A 87 -0.82 7.43 5.30
CA VAL A 87 -2.28 7.38 5.25
C VAL A 87 -2.69 6.80 3.90
N GLU A 88 -3.10 5.55 3.92
CA GLU A 88 -3.31 4.72 2.75
C GLU A 88 -4.79 4.47 2.48
N TYR A 89 -5.13 4.36 1.20
CA TYR A 89 -6.49 4.11 0.74
C TYR A 89 -6.63 2.69 0.21
N PHE A 90 -7.55 1.91 0.76
CA PHE A 90 -7.72 0.51 0.41
C PHE A 90 -9.17 0.16 0.13
N VAL A 91 -9.54 0.07 -1.15
CA VAL A 91 -10.91 -0.24 -1.59
C VAL A 91 -10.92 -1.35 -2.63
N SER A 92 -12.10 -1.80 -3.06
CA SER A 92 -12.21 -2.83 -4.09
C SER A 92 -11.68 -2.34 -5.44
N TYR A 93 -11.12 -3.26 -6.24
CA TYR A 93 -10.57 -2.99 -7.57
C TYR A 93 -11.62 -2.42 -8.55
N TYR A 94 -12.88 -2.86 -8.43
CA TYR A 94 -13.90 -2.58 -9.43
C TYR A 94 -14.59 -1.25 -9.14
N ASP A 95 -14.50 -0.32 -10.07
CA ASP A 95 -15.27 0.93 -10.03
C ASP A 95 -16.66 0.77 -10.62
N TYR A 96 -16.79 -0.12 -11.58
CA TYR A 96 -18.03 -0.41 -12.29
C TYR A 96 -18.17 -1.91 -12.50
N TYR A 97 -19.33 -2.45 -12.11
CA TYR A 97 -19.76 -3.81 -12.41
C TYR A 97 -20.90 -3.74 -13.42
N GLN A 98 -20.61 -4.05 -14.67
CA GLN A 98 -21.65 -4.25 -15.68
C GLN A 98 -22.03 -5.73 -15.66
N PRO A 99 -23.24 -6.09 -15.18
CA PRO A 99 -23.69 -7.46 -15.25
C PRO A 99 -23.89 -7.86 -16.71
N GLU A 100 -23.71 -9.13 -16.98
CA GLU A 100 -24.11 -9.70 -18.27
C GLU A 100 -25.57 -9.41 -18.54
N ALA A 101 -25.88 -8.88 -19.71
CA ALA A 101 -27.24 -8.60 -20.12
C ALA A 101 -27.45 -8.98 -21.60
N TYR A 102 -28.49 -9.74 -21.87
CA TYR A 102 -28.93 -9.99 -23.23
C TYR A 102 -30.14 -9.10 -23.53
N ILE A 103 -30.07 -8.33 -24.61
CA ILE A 103 -31.15 -7.46 -25.08
C ILE A 103 -31.85 -8.17 -26.28
N PRO A 104 -32.96 -8.88 -26.07
CA PRO A 104 -33.60 -9.70 -27.11
C PRO A 104 -34.02 -8.91 -28.35
N GLY A 105 -34.40 -7.63 -28.16
CA GLY A 105 -34.88 -6.77 -29.25
C GLY A 105 -33.79 -6.28 -30.21
N LYS A 106 -32.51 -6.46 -29.88
CA LYS A 106 -31.35 -6.07 -30.70
C LYS A 106 -30.39 -7.22 -30.96
N ASP A 107 -30.71 -8.43 -30.47
CA ASP A 107 -29.83 -9.60 -30.50
C ASP A 107 -28.41 -9.28 -30.03
N MET A 108 -28.31 -8.45 -28.99
CA MET A 108 -27.05 -7.93 -28.47
C MET A 108 -26.76 -8.54 -27.10
N TYR A 109 -25.65 -9.23 -27.01
CA TYR A 109 -25.08 -9.71 -25.75
C TYR A 109 -24.10 -8.66 -25.21
N ILE A 110 -24.34 -8.19 -24.00
CA ILE A 110 -23.42 -7.31 -23.27
C ILE A 110 -22.59 -8.21 -22.39
N GLU A 111 -21.30 -8.35 -22.70
CA GLU A 111 -20.36 -9.11 -21.89
C GLU A 111 -20.14 -8.43 -20.52
N LYS A 112 -19.83 -9.27 -19.54
CA LYS A 112 -19.40 -8.82 -18.23
C LYS A 112 -18.07 -8.07 -18.37
N ASP A 113 -18.09 -6.76 -18.19
CA ASP A 113 -16.89 -5.94 -18.18
C ASP A 113 -16.54 -5.54 -16.75
N ALA A 114 -15.39 -6.01 -16.27
CA ALA A 114 -14.85 -5.69 -14.97
C ALA A 114 -13.41 -5.19 -15.17
N MET A 115 -13.28 -3.91 -15.55
CA MET A 115 -11.97 -3.29 -15.68
C MET A 115 -11.34 -3.09 -14.31
N ILE A 116 -10.13 -3.59 -14.13
CA ILE A 116 -9.29 -3.30 -12.98
C ILE A 116 -8.81 -1.86 -13.13
N ASN A 117 -9.08 -1.05 -12.12
CA ASN A 117 -8.58 0.32 -12.07
C ASN A 117 -7.11 0.29 -11.58
N ASP A 118 -6.16 0.57 -12.48
CA ASP A 118 -4.73 0.56 -12.20
C ASP A 118 -4.32 1.51 -11.05
N GLU A 119 -5.03 2.62 -10.87
CA GLU A 119 -4.76 3.55 -9.77
C GLU A 119 -5.19 2.95 -8.43
N ILE A 120 -6.35 2.29 -8.38
CA ILE A 120 -6.80 1.57 -7.17
C ILE A 120 -5.85 0.41 -6.86
N ASP A 121 -5.39 -0.32 -7.87
CA ASP A 121 -4.44 -1.41 -7.69
C ASP A 121 -3.13 -0.89 -7.07
N LYS A 122 -2.58 0.19 -7.58
CA LYS A 122 -1.41 0.86 -7.02
C LYS A 122 -1.62 1.26 -5.55
N LEU A 123 -2.76 1.88 -5.23
CA LEU A 123 -3.08 2.31 -3.86
C LEU A 123 -3.19 1.12 -2.90
N ARG A 124 -3.71 -0.01 -3.37
CA ARG A 124 -3.77 -1.25 -2.58
C ARG A 124 -2.37 -1.81 -2.31
N HIS A 125 -1.50 -1.84 -3.30
CA HIS A 125 -0.10 -2.23 -3.14
C HIS A 125 0.65 -1.29 -2.19
N SER A 126 0.43 0.03 -2.31
CA SER A 126 0.98 1.02 -1.38
C SER A 126 0.55 0.75 0.06
N ALA A 127 -0.74 0.51 0.29
CA ALA A 127 -1.26 0.20 1.61
C ALA A 127 -0.65 -1.08 2.20
N THR A 128 -0.51 -2.13 1.39
CA THR A 128 0.06 -3.40 1.84
C THR A 128 1.55 -3.26 2.16
N SER A 129 2.34 -2.64 1.29
CA SER A 129 3.78 -2.42 1.55
C SER A 129 4.01 -1.54 2.78
N ALA A 130 3.21 -0.46 2.96
CA ALA A 130 3.32 0.41 4.12
C ALA A 130 3.13 -0.34 5.46
N LEU A 131 2.24 -1.34 5.52
CA LEU A 131 2.03 -2.15 6.73
C LEU A 131 3.26 -2.98 7.11
N PHE A 132 4.04 -3.43 6.13
CA PHE A 132 5.27 -4.19 6.39
C PHE A 132 6.47 -3.29 6.70
N GLU A 133 6.52 -2.10 6.12
CA GLU A 133 7.68 -1.20 6.24
C GLU A 133 7.58 -0.21 7.40
N ARG A 134 6.36 0.15 7.85
CA ARG A 134 6.13 1.24 8.80
C ARG A 134 5.23 0.81 9.96
N ARG A 135 5.31 1.57 11.06
CA ARG A 135 4.41 1.42 12.21
C ARG A 135 3.41 2.57 12.35
N ASP A 136 3.68 3.69 11.72
CA ASP A 136 2.87 4.91 11.69
C ASP A 136 1.94 4.92 10.47
N VAL A 137 1.10 3.87 10.37
CA VAL A 137 0.23 3.61 9.21
C VAL A 137 -1.24 3.71 9.61
N ILE A 138 -2.01 4.46 8.82
CA ILE A 138 -3.48 4.48 8.87
C ILE A 138 -3.98 3.95 7.53
N ILE A 139 -4.69 2.82 7.55
CA ILE A 139 -5.38 2.29 6.38
C ILE A 139 -6.83 2.71 6.43
N VAL A 140 -7.29 3.48 5.46
CA VAL A 140 -8.71 3.80 5.30
C VAL A 140 -9.29 2.92 4.20
N ALA A 141 -10.20 2.03 4.59
CA ALA A 141 -10.71 0.98 3.73
C ALA A 141 -12.24 1.01 3.64
N SER A 142 -12.76 0.52 2.52
CA SER A 142 -14.19 0.16 2.44
C SER A 142 -14.40 -1.27 2.92
N VAL A 143 -15.65 -1.61 3.29
CA VAL A 143 -16.01 -2.96 3.76
C VAL A 143 -15.60 -4.07 2.80
N SER A 144 -15.44 -3.77 1.50
CA SER A 144 -14.98 -4.72 0.48
C SER A 144 -13.52 -5.19 0.67
N CYS A 145 -12.75 -4.57 1.55
CA CYS A 145 -11.35 -4.98 1.83
C CYS A 145 -11.26 -6.33 2.57
N ILE A 146 -12.36 -6.80 3.20
CA ILE A 146 -12.39 -8.09 3.90
C ILE A 146 -12.45 -9.30 2.95
N TYR A 147 -12.63 -9.04 1.65
CA TYR A 147 -12.68 -10.06 0.62
C TYR A 147 -11.46 -9.94 -0.30
N SER A 148 -11.02 -11.06 -0.86
CA SER A 148 -10.05 -11.11 -1.95
C SER A 148 -8.66 -10.55 -1.60
N LEU A 149 -8.07 -11.05 -0.54
CA LEU A 149 -6.64 -10.93 -0.26
C LEU A 149 -6.05 -12.32 -0.11
N GLY A 150 -4.82 -12.51 -0.62
CA GLY A 150 -4.03 -13.72 -0.36
C GLY A 150 -3.59 -13.80 1.10
N ASP A 151 -2.85 -14.86 1.42
CA ASP A 151 -2.26 -15.04 2.75
C ASP A 151 -1.17 -13.97 2.99
N PRO A 152 -1.25 -13.16 4.06
CA PRO A 152 -0.23 -12.16 4.39
C PRO A 152 1.15 -12.76 4.61
N SER A 153 1.25 -13.99 5.13
CA SER A 153 2.51 -14.67 5.33
C SER A 153 3.20 -15.00 4.01
N GLU A 154 2.47 -15.49 3.02
CA GLU A 154 3.00 -15.74 1.68
C GLU A 154 3.48 -14.45 1.01
N TYR A 155 2.72 -13.37 1.14
CA TYR A 155 3.10 -12.07 0.61
C TYR A 155 4.42 -11.57 1.23
N GLN A 156 4.62 -11.82 2.53
CA GLN A 156 5.84 -11.48 3.24
C GLN A 156 7.02 -12.38 2.86
N GLU A 157 6.80 -13.68 2.69
CA GLU A 157 7.85 -14.65 2.31
C GLU A 157 8.38 -14.41 0.90
N LEU A 158 7.54 -13.93 0.01
CA LEU A 158 7.88 -13.65 -1.38
C LEU A 158 8.58 -12.30 -1.58
N GLN A 159 8.73 -11.47 -0.56
CA GLN A 159 9.46 -10.21 -0.67
C GLN A 159 10.94 -10.44 -1.03
N ILE A 160 11.50 -9.53 -1.84
CA ILE A 160 12.93 -9.53 -2.18
C ILE A 160 13.62 -8.41 -1.42
N VAL A 161 14.47 -8.76 -0.46
CA VAL A 161 15.32 -7.80 0.23
C VAL A 161 16.60 -7.60 -0.56
N LEU A 162 16.89 -6.36 -0.93
CA LEU A 162 18.09 -5.95 -1.66
C LEU A 162 18.94 -5.05 -0.78
N ARG A 163 20.19 -5.41 -0.59
CA ARG A 163 21.11 -4.67 0.27
C ARG A 163 22.43 -4.45 -0.45
N ARG A 164 23.00 -3.26 -0.31
CA ARG A 164 24.35 -2.97 -0.77
C ARG A 164 25.37 -3.93 -0.14
N GLY A 165 26.28 -4.48 -0.94
CA GLY A 165 27.26 -5.48 -0.51
C GLY A 165 26.70 -6.90 -0.33
N MET A 166 25.46 -7.15 -0.76
CA MET A 166 24.85 -8.48 -0.69
C MET A 166 25.34 -9.35 -1.84
N ALA A 167 25.84 -10.54 -1.53
CA ALA A 167 26.16 -11.55 -2.53
C ALA A 167 24.84 -12.05 -3.16
N MET A 168 24.66 -11.79 -4.43
CA MET A 168 23.52 -12.21 -5.24
C MET A 168 23.89 -12.10 -6.71
N GLU A 169 23.71 -13.16 -7.46
CA GLU A 169 23.85 -13.12 -8.92
C GLU A 169 22.72 -12.32 -9.55
N ARG A 170 23.01 -11.53 -10.59
CA ARG A 170 21.97 -10.79 -11.33
C ARG A 170 20.85 -11.70 -11.82
N GLU A 171 21.19 -12.86 -12.37
CA GLU A 171 20.22 -13.85 -12.88
C GLU A 171 19.31 -14.42 -11.78
N GLU A 172 19.81 -14.51 -10.54
CA GLU A 172 18.98 -14.88 -9.39
C GLU A 172 17.93 -13.79 -9.12
N LEU A 173 18.33 -12.51 -9.10
CA LEU A 173 17.37 -11.41 -8.95
C LEU A 173 16.29 -11.46 -10.04
N LEU A 174 16.68 -11.67 -11.31
CA LEU A 174 15.70 -11.72 -12.41
C LEU A 174 14.70 -12.87 -12.24
N ARG A 175 15.15 -14.06 -11.84
CA ARG A 175 14.24 -15.20 -11.56
C ARG A 175 13.28 -14.87 -10.41
N ARG A 176 13.78 -14.29 -9.33
CA ARG A 176 12.95 -13.89 -8.18
C ARG A 176 11.92 -12.83 -8.55
N LEU A 177 12.27 -11.85 -9.39
CA LEU A 177 11.32 -10.85 -9.87
C LEU A 177 10.17 -11.48 -10.67
N VAL A 178 10.47 -12.42 -11.56
CA VAL A 178 9.44 -13.16 -12.32
C VAL A 178 8.55 -13.98 -11.37
N LEU A 179 9.13 -14.63 -10.37
CA LEU A 179 8.38 -15.40 -9.36
C LEU A 179 7.34 -14.55 -8.63
N ILE A 180 7.68 -13.31 -8.31
CA ILE A 180 6.79 -12.35 -7.64
C ILE A 180 5.95 -11.52 -8.61
N ALA A 181 5.75 -12.03 -9.84
CA ALA A 181 4.87 -11.49 -10.88
C ALA A 181 5.32 -10.16 -11.52
N TYR A 182 6.62 -9.82 -11.46
CA TYR A 182 7.16 -8.76 -12.31
C TYR A 182 7.45 -9.30 -13.71
N GLU A 183 7.19 -8.50 -14.71
CA GLU A 183 7.51 -8.84 -16.09
C GLU A 183 8.66 -7.99 -16.61
N ARG A 184 9.55 -8.62 -17.41
CA ARG A 184 10.62 -7.89 -18.08
C ARG A 184 10.06 -7.09 -19.25
N ASN A 185 10.35 -5.79 -19.27
CA ASN A 185 10.05 -4.93 -20.41
C ASN A 185 11.12 -3.84 -20.53
N ASP A 186 12.03 -4.02 -21.47
CA ASP A 186 13.17 -3.11 -21.67
C ASP A 186 12.78 -1.81 -22.40
N VAL A 187 11.59 -1.75 -23.03
CA VAL A 187 11.09 -0.61 -23.81
C VAL A 187 10.01 0.17 -23.04
N GLY A 188 8.97 -0.52 -22.59
CA GLY A 188 7.85 0.07 -21.86
C GLY A 188 8.05 -0.08 -20.34
N PHE A 189 8.79 0.83 -19.72
CA PHE A 189 9.06 0.79 -18.28
C PHE A 189 7.92 1.43 -17.50
N VAL A 190 6.94 0.60 -17.16
CA VAL A 190 5.74 0.95 -16.41
C VAL A 190 5.69 0.16 -15.08
N ARG A 191 4.77 0.49 -14.21
CA ARG A 191 4.55 -0.16 -12.92
C ARG A 191 4.49 -1.70 -13.04
N SER A 192 5.05 -2.41 -12.06
CA SER A 192 5.15 -3.88 -12.03
C SER A 192 6.03 -4.48 -13.13
N LYS A 193 6.90 -3.68 -13.74
CA LYS A 193 7.90 -4.15 -14.73
C LYS A 193 9.31 -3.93 -14.21
N PHE A 194 10.23 -4.72 -14.79
CA PHE A 194 11.66 -4.46 -14.64
C PHE A 194 12.34 -4.44 -16.01
N ARG A 195 13.47 -3.76 -16.08
CA ARG A 195 14.31 -3.73 -17.28
C ARG A 195 15.77 -3.98 -16.92
N VAL A 196 16.53 -4.48 -17.89
CA VAL A 196 17.93 -4.86 -17.69
C VAL A 196 18.80 -4.16 -18.72
N ARG A 197 19.87 -3.52 -18.27
CA ARG A 197 20.88 -2.87 -19.13
C ARG A 197 22.28 -3.18 -18.60
N GLY A 198 22.96 -4.15 -19.24
CA GLY A 198 24.24 -4.62 -18.74
C GLY A 198 24.14 -5.21 -17.35
N ASP A 199 24.92 -4.71 -16.42
CA ASP A 199 24.93 -5.14 -15.02
C ASP A 199 23.94 -4.35 -14.12
N THR A 200 23.02 -3.61 -14.74
CA THR A 200 22.02 -2.81 -14.05
C THR A 200 20.62 -3.38 -14.25
N VAL A 201 19.89 -3.56 -13.16
CA VAL A 201 18.47 -3.94 -13.14
C VAL A 201 17.69 -2.76 -12.55
N GLU A 202 16.68 -2.29 -13.30
CA GLU A 202 15.76 -1.27 -12.81
C GLU A 202 14.39 -1.89 -12.63
N ILE A 203 13.80 -1.68 -11.45
CA ILE A 203 12.54 -2.30 -11.01
C ILE A 203 11.55 -1.17 -10.71
N PHE A 204 10.37 -1.20 -11.34
CA PHE A 204 9.31 -0.24 -11.03
C PHE A 204 8.29 -0.90 -10.10
N PRO A 205 8.34 -0.62 -8.77
CA PRO A 205 7.49 -1.30 -7.80
C PRO A 205 6.00 -1.11 -8.08
N ALA A 206 5.20 -2.13 -7.72
CA ALA A 206 3.75 -2.10 -7.89
C ALA A 206 3.06 -1.00 -7.06
N SER A 207 3.68 -0.57 -5.97
CA SER A 207 3.20 0.47 -5.05
C SER A 207 3.55 1.89 -5.46
N GLU A 208 4.43 2.07 -6.46
CA GLU A 208 5.00 3.38 -6.81
C GLU A 208 4.40 3.96 -8.09
N SER A 209 4.51 5.28 -8.27
CA SER A 209 4.06 5.99 -9.48
C SER A 209 5.15 6.80 -10.18
N GLU A 210 6.18 7.20 -9.46
CA GLU A 210 7.22 8.11 -9.98
C GLU A 210 8.63 7.61 -9.72
N LYS A 211 8.77 6.59 -8.86
CA LYS A 211 10.06 6.12 -8.39
C LYS A 211 10.29 4.67 -8.77
N ALA A 212 11.50 4.37 -9.18
CA ALA A 212 11.97 3.01 -9.41
C ALA A 212 13.23 2.73 -8.58
N VAL A 213 13.50 1.46 -8.38
CA VAL A 213 14.71 0.96 -7.72
C VAL A 213 15.70 0.54 -8.80
N ARG A 214 16.90 1.10 -8.77
CA ARG A 214 18.04 0.69 -9.59
C ARG A 214 19.01 -0.13 -8.76
N VAL A 215 19.34 -1.31 -9.24
CA VAL A 215 20.31 -2.23 -8.64
C VAL A 215 21.47 -2.40 -9.62
N GLU A 216 22.66 -2.04 -9.21
CA GLU A 216 23.89 -2.14 -9.97
C GLU A 216 24.73 -3.29 -9.41
N PHE A 217 25.18 -4.20 -10.29
CA PHE A 217 25.96 -5.37 -9.91
C PHE A 217 27.42 -5.18 -10.28
N PHE A 218 28.29 -5.74 -9.45
CA PHE A 218 29.70 -5.94 -9.78
C PHE A 218 30.04 -7.42 -9.55
N GLY A 219 30.12 -8.18 -10.63
CA GLY A 219 30.19 -9.65 -10.54
C GLY A 219 28.94 -10.21 -9.87
N ASP A 220 29.12 -11.02 -8.83
CA ASP A 220 28.05 -11.69 -8.09
C ASP A 220 27.67 -10.93 -6.79
N GLU A 221 27.86 -9.61 -6.77
CA GLU A 221 27.57 -8.76 -5.63
C GLU A 221 26.75 -7.54 -6.05
N ILE A 222 25.84 -7.11 -5.22
CA ILE A 222 25.11 -5.83 -5.36
C ILE A 222 26.03 -4.70 -4.91
N ASP A 223 26.60 -3.97 -5.86
CA ASP A 223 27.48 -2.82 -5.60
C ASP A 223 26.71 -1.60 -5.11
N ARG A 224 25.55 -1.31 -5.75
CA ARG A 224 24.74 -0.16 -5.40
C ARG A 224 23.25 -0.46 -5.53
N VAL A 225 22.48 0.13 -4.60
CA VAL A 225 21.02 0.21 -4.68
C VAL A 225 20.62 1.67 -4.61
N SER A 226 19.74 2.12 -5.48
CA SER A 226 19.32 3.52 -5.53
C SER A 226 17.86 3.68 -5.93
N GLU A 227 17.25 4.77 -5.47
CA GLU A 227 15.95 5.24 -5.89
C GLU A 227 16.13 6.25 -7.03
N ILE A 228 15.45 6.05 -8.13
CA ILE A 228 15.52 6.89 -9.32
C ILE A 228 14.14 7.41 -9.72
N ASN A 229 14.10 8.55 -10.40
CA ASN A 229 12.89 9.03 -11.05
C ASN A 229 12.63 8.20 -12.32
N VAL A 230 11.41 7.66 -12.46
CA VAL A 230 11.05 6.76 -13.58
C VAL A 230 11.12 7.45 -14.93
N LEU A 231 10.72 8.74 -15.00
CA LEU A 231 10.65 9.50 -16.26
C LEU A 231 12.01 9.99 -16.72
N THR A 232 12.82 10.54 -15.81
CA THR A 232 14.11 11.14 -16.15
C THR A 232 15.28 10.18 -15.98
N GLY A 233 15.12 9.12 -15.18
CA GLY A 233 16.20 8.19 -14.79
C GLY A 233 17.19 8.81 -13.80
N GLU A 234 16.94 10.02 -13.32
CA GLU A 234 17.81 10.71 -12.37
C GLU A 234 17.83 10.05 -11.00
N LEU A 235 19.00 10.04 -10.38
CA LEU A 235 19.19 9.56 -9.02
C LEU A 235 18.45 10.48 -8.04
N ILE A 236 17.56 9.90 -7.24
CA ILE A 236 16.88 10.60 -6.13
C ILE A 236 17.73 10.45 -4.87
N ARG A 237 18.10 9.21 -4.53
CA ARG A 237 18.97 8.89 -3.37
C ARG A 237 19.58 7.50 -3.48
N GLU A 238 20.70 7.28 -2.78
CA GLU A 238 21.24 5.94 -2.54
C GLU A 238 20.51 5.28 -1.36
N LEU A 239 20.41 3.95 -1.41
CA LEU A 239 19.75 3.13 -0.40
C LEU A 239 20.73 2.07 0.12
N ASP A 240 20.84 1.92 1.44
CA ASP A 240 21.60 0.81 2.02
C ASP A 240 20.81 -0.52 1.91
N VAL A 241 19.48 -0.41 1.97
CA VAL A 241 18.56 -1.54 1.87
C VAL A 241 17.22 -1.09 1.29
N THR A 242 16.62 -1.95 0.48
CA THR A 242 15.23 -1.80 0.00
C THR A 242 14.55 -3.15 -0.06
N VAL A 243 13.22 -3.13 -0.12
CA VAL A 243 12.38 -4.32 -0.23
C VAL A 243 11.51 -4.19 -1.46
N ILE A 244 11.48 -5.22 -2.30
CA ILE A 244 10.56 -5.33 -3.43
C ILE A 244 9.45 -6.31 -3.05
N PHE A 245 8.24 -5.82 -3.01
CA PHE A 245 7.05 -6.63 -2.72
C PHE A 245 6.46 -7.22 -4.01
N PRO A 246 5.70 -8.33 -3.92
CA PRO A 246 5.04 -8.92 -5.08
C PRO A 246 4.18 -7.93 -5.87
N ALA A 247 4.16 -8.07 -7.19
CA ALA A 247 3.33 -7.26 -8.08
C ALA A 247 1.85 -7.70 -8.11
N THR A 248 1.48 -8.67 -7.30
CA THR A 248 0.11 -9.15 -7.10
C THR A 248 -0.13 -9.53 -5.64
N HIS A 249 -1.35 -9.31 -5.15
CA HIS A 249 -1.77 -9.78 -3.82
C HIS A 249 -2.06 -11.29 -3.76
N TYR A 250 -2.03 -11.96 -4.90
CA TYR A 250 -2.30 -13.39 -5.07
C TYR A 250 -1.04 -14.18 -5.45
N ALA A 251 0.13 -13.67 -5.10
CA ALA A 251 1.37 -14.41 -5.31
C ALA A 251 1.34 -15.69 -4.46
N VAL A 252 1.64 -16.82 -5.07
CA VAL A 252 1.66 -18.13 -4.43
C VAL A 252 3.08 -18.68 -4.53
N THR A 253 3.58 -19.28 -3.46
CA THR A 253 4.88 -19.96 -3.44
C THR A 253 4.89 -21.16 -4.39
N ASP A 254 6.07 -21.52 -4.91
CA ASP A 254 6.22 -22.61 -5.88
C ASP A 254 5.67 -23.95 -5.35
N ASP A 255 5.84 -24.25 -4.06
CA ASP A 255 5.32 -25.48 -3.43
C ASP A 255 3.80 -25.64 -3.58
N LYS A 256 3.04 -24.53 -3.54
CA LYS A 256 1.58 -24.55 -3.73
C LYS A 256 1.14 -24.51 -5.20
N ARG A 257 2.03 -24.11 -6.11
CA ARG A 257 1.76 -24.18 -7.56
C ARG A 257 1.84 -25.62 -8.07
N GLU A 258 2.64 -26.47 -7.43
CA GLU A 258 2.74 -27.88 -7.76
C GLU A 258 1.59 -28.72 -7.17
N GLU A 259 0.90 -28.21 -6.13
CA GLU A 259 -0.25 -28.89 -5.50
C GLU A 259 -1.61 -28.54 -6.15
N ALA A 260 -1.67 -27.53 -7.03
CA ALA A 260 -2.91 -27.06 -7.68
C ALA A 260 -3.01 -27.53 -9.15
#